data_82def286476b72ce0ab182bfa3436ed8
#
_entry.id   82def286476b72ce0ab182bfa3436ed8
#
_cell.length_a   1.000
_cell.length_b   1.000
_cell.length_c   1.000
_cell.angle_alpha   90.00
_cell.angle_beta   90.00
_cell.angle_gamma   90.00
#
_symmetry.space_group_name_H-M   'P 1'
#
loop_
_entity.id
_entity.type
_entity.pdbx_description
1 polymer ?
#
loop_
_entity_poly.entity_id
_entity_poly.type
_entity_poly.pdbx_seq_one_letter_code
_entity_poly.pdbx_strand_id
1 'polypeptide(L)'
;MDCSHVSLTGKAAPPRRLTARYPSLRGACWRAVLLVALVTSLSGCIRNQANGAFTSNSAAASPSELFQTHSDRLATIGMRNNLNSLYRLMDKLYQRNPREWRKTGLASREAAQQAVQQAIEQGRPPPALAGRQDIVALSYALSPEFQGDRVGAFIYAIGSMVVTAHGGRTQFYLTDSIDAQFVHNAARNIEKATWLLATRRDAQGNPLLLSNELSENGRNLSFAVEFGKIVARLDYLSDVLDERYRRIGVNYAHSLLFLNFLPVQ
;
A
#
# COMPACT_ATOMS: atom_id res chain seq x y z
N MET A 1 -64.07 44.31 62.01
CA MET A 1 -65.22 43.45 61.75
C MET A 1 -64.69 42.13 61.31
N ASP A 2 -64.69 41.34 62.28
CA ASP A 2 -65.10 39.90 62.40
C ASP A 2 -64.30 38.89 61.60
N CYS A 3 -63.54 38.20 62.36
CA CYS A 3 -63.75 36.85 62.95
C CYS A 3 -64.21 35.79 61.97
N SER A 4 -63.40 34.75 61.80
CA SER A 4 -63.81 33.42 62.25
C SER A 4 -62.70 32.38 62.11
N HIS A 5 -62.38 31.78 63.22
CA HIS A 5 -61.64 30.57 63.41
C HIS A 5 -62.29 29.34 62.70
N VAL A 6 -61.50 28.51 62.05
CA VAL A 6 -61.82 27.10 61.98
C VAL A 6 -60.48 26.27 62.17
N SER A 7 -60.47 25.58 63.28
CA SER A 7 -59.52 24.54 63.65
C SER A 7 -59.92 23.24 62.99
N LEU A 8 -59.00 22.56 62.28
CA LEU A 8 -59.12 21.12 61.96
C LEU A 8 -57.82 20.41 62.21
N THR A 9 -57.83 19.57 63.20
CA THR A 9 -56.84 18.58 63.57
C THR A 9 -56.71 17.50 62.47
N GLY A 10 -55.55 17.38 61.87
CA GLY A 10 -55.25 16.33 60.95
C GLY A 10 -54.02 15.53 61.40
N LYS A 11 -54.24 14.26 61.71
CA LYS A 11 -53.23 13.30 62.18
C LYS A 11 -52.03 13.24 61.24
N ALA A 12 -50.86 13.35 61.82
CA ALA A 12 -49.55 13.06 61.11
C ALA A 12 -49.39 11.57 60.84
N ALA A 13 -49.17 11.23 59.59
CA ALA A 13 -48.74 9.91 59.17
C ALA A 13 -47.21 9.75 59.34
N PRO A 14 -46.71 8.56 59.72
CA PRO A 14 -45.28 8.37 59.93
C PRO A 14 -44.47 8.36 58.64
N PRO A 15 -43.20 8.77 58.64
CA PRO A 15 -42.39 8.87 57.45
C PRO A 15 -42.02 7.47 56.92
N ARG A 16 -42.32 7.22 55.66
CA ARG A 16 -41.84 6.04 54.92
C ARG A 16 -40.33 6.10 54.81
N ARG A 17 -39.61 5.19 55.45
CA ARG A 17 -38.18 4.98 55.24
C ARG A 17 -37.98 4.42 53.82
N LEU A 18 -37.45 5.25 52.93
CA LEU A 18 -36.90 4.81 51.66
C LEU A 18 -35.55 4.14 51.94
N THR A 19 -35.49 2.83 51.97
CA THR A 19 -34.24 2.04 51.96
C THR A 19 -33.66 2.11 50.54
N ALA A 20 -32.78 3.04 50.28
CA ALA A 20 -31.95 3.04 49.07
C ALA A 20 -31.02 1.81 49.15
N ARG A 21 -31.31 0.81 48.35
CA ARG A 21 -30.38 -0.29 48.10
C ARG A 21 -29.24 0.26 47.25
N TYR A 22 -28.12 0.59 47.86
CA TYR A 22 -26.87 0.81 47.15
C TYR A 22 -26.39 -0.55 46.61
N PRO A 23 -26.14 -0.70 45.28
CA PRO A 23 -25.48 -1.89 44.76
C PRO A 23 -24.07 -1.93 45.33
N SER A 24 -23.70 -3.08 45.91
CA SER A 24 -22.42 -3.27 46.58
C SER A 24 -21.26 -2.95 45.64
N LEU A 25 -20.49 -1.93 45.94
CA LEU A 25 -19.28 -1.49 45.22
C LEU A 25 -18.23 -2.59 45.01
N ARG A 26 -18.34 -3.72 45.72
CA ARG A 26 -17.46 -4.88 45.57
C ARG A 26 -17.61 -5.61 44.23
N GLY A 27 -18.80 -5.65 43.60
CA GLY A 27 -19.00 -6.29 42.31
C GLY A 27 -18.50 -5.47 41.10
N ALA A 28 -18.52 -4.16 41.21
CA ALA A 28 -18.06 -3.27 40.16
C ALA A 28 -16.52 -3.22 40.05
N CYS A 29 -15.83 -3.27 41.17
CA CYS A 29 -14.36 -3.32 41.22
C CYS A 29 -13.81 -4.63 40.61
N TRP A 30 -14.43 -5.77 40.90
CA TRP A 30 -13.99 -7.07 40.34
C TRP A 30 -14.18 -7.17 38.84
N ARG A 31 -15.28 -6.59 38.30
CA ARG A 31 -15.51 -6.55 36.85
C ARG A 31 -14.51 -5.63 36.12
N ALA A 32 -14.15 -4.51 36.74
CA ALA A 32 -13.13 -3.62 36.20
C ALA A 32 -11.73 -4.28 36.22
N VAL A 33 -11.37 -4.99 37.28
CA VAL A 33 -10.11 -5.72 37.39
C VAL A 33 -10.03 -6.87 36.39
N LEU A 34 -11.14 -7.61 36.15
CA LEU A 34 -11.18 -8.66 35.13
C LEU A 34 -11.08 -8.11 33.71
N LEU A 35 -11.68 -6.95 33.40
CA LEU A 35 -11.53 -6.29 32.11
C LEU A 35 -10.11 -5.78 31.86
N VAL A 36 -9.47 -5.20 32.86
CA VAL A 36 -8.07 -4.76 32.77
C VAL A 36 -7.12 -5.96 32.63
N ALA A 37 -7.36 -7.07 33.35
CA ALA A 37 -6.58 -8.30 33.22
C ALA A 37 -6.76 -8.96 31.84
N LEU A 38 -7.94 -8.89 31.24
CA LEU A 38 -8.21 -9.39 29.88
C LEU A 38 -7.49 -8.56 28.80
N VAL A 39 -7.46 -7.22 28.98
CA VAL A 39 -6.77 -6.33 28.05
C VAL A 39 -5.25 -6.47 28.15
N THR A 40 -4.72 -6.71 29.36
CA THR A 40 -3.27 -6.93 29.53
C THR A 40 -2.79 -8.31 29.06
N SER A 41 -3.67 -9.33 29.09
CA SER A 41 -3.34 -10.66 28.53
C SER A 41 -3.36 -10.70 26.99
N LEU A 42 -4.04 -9.78 26.32
CA LEU A 42 -3.99 -9.63 24.85
C LEU A 42 -2.74 -8.90 24.36
N SER A 43 -1.99 -8.25 25.25
CA SER A 43 -0.69 -7.63 24.94
C SER A 43 0.49 -8.60 25.03
N GLY A 44 0.22 -9.89 25.29
CA GLY A 44 1.21 -10.94 25.41
C GLY A 44 1.84 -11.28 24.07
N CYS A 45 2.95 -10.67 23.80
CA CYS A 45 4.16 -11.19 23.16
C CYS A 45 3.97 -12.32 22.14
N ILE A 46 3.80 -11.98 20.87
CA ILE A 46 4.38 -12.79 19.81
C ILE A 46 5.87 -12.43 19.73
N ARG A 47 6.62 -12.96 20.65
CA ARG A 47 8.08 -12.99 20.61
C ARG A 47 8.48 -14.32 19.99
N ASN A 48 8.33 -14.44 18.67
CA ASN A 48 8.92 -15.54 17.93
C ASN A 48 10.40 -15.23 17.72
N GLN A 49 11.20 -15.82 18.57
CA GLN A 49 12.65 -15.88 18.45
C GLN A 49 12.97 -16.96 17.38
N ALA A 50 12.91 -16.60 16.11
CA ALA A 50 13.47 -17.39 15.04
C ALA A 50 14.92 -16.96 14.86
N ASN A 51 15.84 -17.86 15.15
CA ASN A 51 17.27 -17.74 14.86
C ASN A 51 17.45 -17.72 13.32
N GLY A 52 17.56 -16.54 12.76
CA GLY A 52 17.85 -16.27 11.37
C GLY A 52 17.65 -14.79 11.12
N ALA A 53 18.66 -14.12 10.57
CA ALA A 53 18.74 -12.68 10.39
C ALA A 53 17.70 -12.11 9.44
N PHE A 54 16.41 -12.32 9.73
CA PHE A 54 15.30 -11.61 9.14
C PHE A 54 14.87 -10.54 10.15
N THR A 55 15.51 -9.38 10.09
CA THR A 55 14.99 -8.19 10.77
C THR A 55 13.71 -7.78 10.08
N SER A 56 12.58 -8.33 10.57
CA SER A 56 11.28 -7.74 10.26
C SER A 56 11.28 -6.36 10.90
N ASN A 57 11.30 -5.31 10.09
CA ASN A 57 10.89 -3.98 10.55
C ASN A 57 9.39 -4.06 10.91
N SER A 58 9.09 -4.60 12.08
CA SER A 58 7.77 -4.48 12.69
C SER A 58 7.63 -3.06 13.20
N ALA A 59 7.37 -2.12 12.29
CA ALA A 59 6.82 -0.83 12.67
C ALA A 59 5.53 -1.11 13.47
N ALA A 60 5.33 -0.40 14.58
CA ALA A 60 4.12 -0.50 15.38
C ALA A 60 2.90 -0.37 14.45
N ALA A 61 1.91 -1.27 14.60
CA ALA A 61 0.71 -1.27 13.77
C ALA A 61 0.03 0.10 13.89
N SER A 62 -0.16 0.76 12.74
CA SER A 62 -0.87 2.04 12.71
C SER A 62 -2.37 1.79 12.85
N PRO A 63 -3.16 2.73 13.41
CA PRO A 63 -4.62 2.60 13.48
C PRO A 63 -5.27 2.34 12.11
N SER A 64 -4.69 2.83 11.04
CA SER A 64 -5.14 2.59 9.66
C SER A 64 -5.03 1.13 9.23
N GLU A 65 -4.13 0.34 9.82
CA GLU A 65 -3.96 -1.09 9.51
C GLU A 65 -5.12 -1.95 10.00
N LEU A 66 -5.90 -1.48 10.99
CA LEU A 66 -7.09 -2.17 11.48
C LEU A 66 -8.21 -2.24 10.43
N PHE A 67 -8.17 -1.34 9.43
CA PHE A 67 -9.16 -1.27 8.35
C PHE A 67 -8.66 -1.88 7.03
N GLN A 68 -7.56 -2.64 7.07
CA GLN A 68 -7.02 -3.34 5.90
C GLN A 68 -7.34 -4.83 5.96
N THR A 69 -7.77 -5.40 4.82
CA THR A 69 -7.78 -6.86 4.65
C THR A 69 -6.35 -7.37 4.47
N HIS A 70 -6.16 -8.70 4.57
CA HIS A 70 -4.88 -9.32 4.26
C HIS A 70 -4.42 -9.00 2.82
N SER A 71 -5.34 -8.99 1.87
CA SER A 71 -5.03 -8.65 0.46
C SER A 71 -4.61 -7.19 0.30
N ASP A 72 -5.30 -6.26 0.97
CA ASP A 72 -4.98 -4.82 0.91
C ASP A 72 -3.60 -4.54 1.54
N ARG A 73 -3.30 -5.23 2.65
CA ARG A 73 -1.98 -5.15 3.28
C ARG A 73 -0.89 -5.71 2.38
N LEU A 74 -1.14 -6.84 1.72
CA LEU A 74 -0.21 -7.42 0.75
C LEU A 74 0.05 -6.45 -0.42
N ALA A 75 -1.00 -5.85 -0.97
CA ALA A 75 -0.90 -4.86 -2.03
C ALA A 75 -0.10 -3.62 -1.60
N THR A 76 -0.37 -3.10 -0.39
CA THR A 76 0.35 -1.94 0.17
C THR A 76 1.84 -2.24 0.37
N ILE A 77 2.17 -3.41 0.92
CA ILE A 77 3.57 -3.86 1.09
C ILE A 77 4.24 -4.07 -0.27
N GLY A 78 3.53 -4.72 -1.20
CA GLY A 78 3.99 -4.95 -2.57
C GLY A 78 4.31 -3.64 -3.29
N MET A 79 3.40 -2.67 -3.25
CA MET A 79 3.57 -1.33 -3.81
C MET A 79 4.82 -0.64 -3.26
N ARG A 80 4.93 -0.54 -1.92
CA ARG A 80 6.10 0.08 -1.27
C ARG A 80 7.41 -0.59 -1.69
N ASN A 81 7.45 -1.92 -1.73
CA ASN A 81 8.63 -2.67 -2.12
C ASN A 81 8.96 -2.52 -3.61
N ASN A 82 7.96 -2.37 -4.48
CA ASN A 82 8.14 -2.08 -5.89
C ASN A 82 8.72 -0.69 -6.11
N LEU A 83 8.17 0.34 -5.45
CA LEU A 83 8.72 1.70 -5.50
C LEU A 83 10.15 1.74 -4.95
N ASN A 84 10.46 1.07 -3.85
CA ASN A 84 11.80 0.99 -3.30
C ASN A 84 12.80 0.31 -4.27
N SER A 85 12.38 -0.74 -4.97
CA SER A 85 13.20 -1.37 -6.01
C SER A 85 13.42 -0.42 -7.19
N LEU A 86 12.38 0.30 -7.58
CA LEU A 86 12.44 1.29 -8.66
C LEU A 86 13.37 2.47 -8.32
N TYR A 87 13.34 2.96 -7.08
CA TYR A 87 14.22 4.05 -6.63
C TYR A 87 15.70 3.59 -6.55
N ARG A 88 15.96 2.34 -6.18
CA ARG A 88 17.31 1.75 -6.31
C ARG A 88 17.77 1.63 -7.76
N LEU A 89 16.87 1.28 -8.68
CA LEU A 89 17.17 1.28 -10.12
C LEU A 89 17.50 2.69 -10.61
N MET A 90 16.75 3.68 -10.19
CA MET A 90 17.00 5.10 -10.52
C MET A 90 18.40 5.53 -10.08
N ASP A 91 18.78 5.26 -8.84
CA ASP A 91 20.11 5.60 -8.34
C ASP A 91 21.21 4.96 -9.19
N LYS A 92 21.10 3.66 -9.46
CA LYS A 92 22.05 2.93 -10.32
C LYS A 92 22.11 3.50 -11.75
N LEU A 93 20.95 3.85 -12.33
CA LEU A 93 20.90 4.43 -13.67
C LEU A 93 21.56 5.80 -13.71
N TYR A 94 21.33 6.66 -12.72
CA TYR A 94 21.99 7.96 -12.65
C TYR A 94 23.50 7.85 -12.42
N GLN A 95 23.96 6.86 -11.64
CA GLN A 95 25.39 6.60 -11.48
C GLN A 95 26.06 6.22 -12.81
N ARG A 96 25.40 5.41 -13.62
CA ARG A 96 25.93 5.02 -14.94
C ARG A 96 25.72 6.06 -16.03
N ASN A 97 24.71 6.93 -15.87
CA ASN A 97 24.34 7.97 -16.85
C ASN A 97 24.33 9.34 -16.19
N PRO A 98 25.47 9.87 -15.70
CA PRO A 98 25.50 11.08 -14.89
C PRO A 98 25.12 12.35 -15.67
N ARG A 99 25.12 12.31 -17.00
CA ARG A 99 24.66 13.42 -17.85
C ARG A 99 23.16 13.63 -17.76
N GLU A 100 22.37 12.57 -17.45
CA GLU A 100 20.91 12.63 -17.50
C GLU A 100 20.33 13.54 -16.41
N TRP A 101 20.70 13.36 -15.13
CA TRP A 101 20.19 14.21 -14.06
C TRP A 101 20.62 15.69 -14.21
N ARG A 102 21.78 15.95 -14.84
CA ARG A 102 22.25 17.33 -15.08
C ARG A 102 21.36 18.09 -16.04
N LYS A 103 20.63 17.43 -16.93
CA LYS A 103 19.65 18.06 -17.83
C LYS A 103 18.46 18.66 -17.08
N THR A 104 18.21 18.27 -15.84
CA THR A 104 17.13 18.82 -15.02
C THR A 104 17.39 20.24 -14.53
N GLY A 105 18.66 20.69 -14.52
CA GLY A 105 19.09 21.95 -13.94
C GLY A 105 19.08 21.96 -12.40
N LEU A 106 18.80 20.83 -11.75
CA LEU A 106 18.80 20.72 -10.29
C LEU A 106 20.21 20.64 -9.71
N ALA A 107 20.35 21.03 -8.45
CA ALA A 107 21.66 21.20 -7.80
C ALA A 107 22.43 19.89 -7.60
N SER A 108 21.74 18.75 -7.48
CA SER A 108 22.37 17.46 -7.24
C SER A 108 21.57 16.30 -7.83
N ARG A 109 22.22 15.14 -7.91
CA ARG A 109 21.57 13.86 -8.28
C ARG A 109 20.43 13.51 -7.32
N GLU A 110 20.63 13.73 -6.05
CA GLU A 110 19.66 13.47 -4.99
C GLU A 110 18.42 14.37 -5.16
N ALA A 111 18.59 15.63 -5.53
CA ALA A 111 17.49 16.54 -5.84
C ALA A 111 16.69 16.06 -7.06
N ALA A 112 17.38 15.57 -8.09
CA ALA A 112 16.72 14.99 -9.27
C ALA A 112 15.94 13.71 -8.90
N GLN A 113 16.49 12.84 -8.06
CA GLN A 113 15.81 11.65 -7.55
C GLN A 113 14.55 12.01 -6.76
N GLN A 114 14.64 12.98 -5.85
CA GLN A 114 13.49 13.46 -5.08
C GLN A 114 12.38 14.02 -5.96
N ALA A 115 12.74 14.78 -6.99
CA ALA A 115 11.78 15.32 -7.94
C ALA A 115 11.01 14.22 -8.69
N VAL A 116 11.71 13.15 -9.12
CA VAL A 116 11.08 12.00 -9.77
C VAL A 116 10.19 11.23 -8.80
N GLN A 117 10.63 11.02 -7.56
CA GLN A 117 9.82 10.36 -6.52
C GLN A 117 8.52 11.12 -6.27
N GLN A 118 8.60 12.43 -6.06
CA GLN A 118 7.44 13.30 -5.88
C GLN A 118 6.51 13.28 -7.10
N ALA A 119 7.06 13.26 -8.32
CA ALA A 119 6.28 13.16 -9.54
C ALA A 119 5.46 11.86 -9.59
N ILE A 120 6.05 10.73 -9.21
CA ILE A 120 5.37 9.43 -9.13
C ILE A 120 4.28 9.45 -8.04
N GLU A 121 4.61 9.91 -6.84
CA GLU A 121 3.71 9.93 -5.68
C GLU A 121 2.51 10.88 -5.88
N GLN A 122 2.73 11.99 -6.59
CA GLN A 122 1.68 12.97 -6.89
C GLN A 122 0.93 12.68 -8.20
N GLY A 123 1.35 11.68 -8.97
CA GLY A 123 0.78 11.37 -10.29
C GLY A 123 0.98 12.51 -11.31
N ARG A 124 2.02 13.33 -11.15
CA ARG A 124 2.31 14.48 -12.00
C ARG A 124 3.54 14.23 -12.86
N PRO A 125 3.38 14.06 -14.19
CA PRO A 125 4.51 13.81 -15.07
C PRO A 125 5.49 14.97 -15.07
N PRO A 126 6.82 14.70 -15.10
CA PRO A 126 7.83 15.71 -15.35
C PRO A 126 7.51 16.54 -16.60
N PRO A 127 7.80 17.86 -16.62
CA PRO A 127 7.46 18.74 -17.75
C PRO A 127 7.99 18.24 -19.10
N ALA A 128 9.17 17.63 -19.13
CA ALA A 128 9.79 17.06 -20.33
C ALA A 128 8.94 15.94 -20.96
N LEU A 129 8.04 15.30 -20.22
CA LEU A 129 7.12 14.28 -20.74
C LEU A 129 5.84 14.85 -21.36
N ALA A 130 5.63 16.16 -21.28
CA ALA A 130 4.48 16.86 -21.88
C ALA A 130 3.14 16.18 -21.52
N GLY A 131 2.91 15.87 -20.26
CA GLY A 131 1.69 15.25 -19.75
C GLY A 131 1.55 13.74 -19.98
N ARG A 132 2.53 13.10 -20.64
CA ARG A 132 2.49 11.65 -20.90
C ARG A 132 2.72 10.86 -19.64
N GLN A 133 2.02 9.72 -19.53
CA GLN A 133 2.13 8.78 -18.41
C GLN A 133 2.26 7.34 -18.94
N ASP A 134 2.59 6.41 -18.08
CA ASP A 134 2.58 4.97 -18.30
C ASP A 134 3.37 4.55 -19.57
N ILE A 135 2.82 3.68 -20.40
CA ILE A 135 3.46 3.14 -21.61
C ILE A 135 3.76 4.23 -22.65
N VAL A 136 2.95 5.30 -22.67
CA VAL A 136 3.15 6.42 -23.60
C VAL A 136 4.38 7.24 -23.17
N ALA A 137 4.53 7.49 -21.86
CA ALA A 137 5.73 8.12 -21.30
C ALA A 137 6.97 7.25 -21.54
N LEU A 138 6.86 5.93 -21.34
CA LEU A 138 7.96 4.99 -21.58
C LEU A 138 8.44 5.03 -23.03
N SER A 139 7.51 4.95 -23.97
CA SER A 139 7.82 4.96 -25.39
C SER A 139 8.51 6.26 -25.81
N TYR A 140 8.03 7.39 -25.29
CA TYR A 140 8.62 8.70 -25.56
C TYR A 140 9.98 8.90 -24.90
N ALA A 141 10.13 8.51 -23.64
CA ALA A 141 11.41 8.59 -22.91
C ALA A 141 12.54 7.80 -23.61
N LEU A 142 12.21 6.70 -24.25
CA LEU A 142 13.16 5.83 -24.98
C LEU A 142 13.12 6.08 -26.50
N SER A 143 12.65 7.23 -26.93
CA SER A 143 12.74 7.68 -28.34
C SER A 143 13.97 8.58 -28.56
N PRO A 144 14.48 8.65 -29.80
CA PRO A 144 15.57 9.55 -30.15
C PRO A 144 15.24 11.05 -29.97
N GLU A 145 13.96 11.40 -30.11
CA GLU A 145 13.46 12.77 -30.03
C GLU A 145 13.45 13.34 -28.61
N PHE A 146 13.48 12.45 -27.59
CA PHE A 146 13.47 12.88 -26.20
C PHE A 146 14.80 13.48 -25.78
N GLN A 147 14.78 14.76 -25.38
CA GLN A 147 15.98 15.53 -25.01
C GLN A 147 16.11 15.78 -23.49
N GLY A 148 15.08 15.45 -22.71
CA GLY A 148 15.07 15.64 -21.26
C GLY A 148 15.94 14.62 -20.50
N ASP A 149 15.78 14.60 -19.18
CA ASP A 149 16.33 13.57 -18.31
C ASP A 149 15.67 12.21 -18.60
N ARG A 150 16.38 11.41 -19.38
CA ARG A 150 15.90 10.10 -19.85
C ARG A 150 15.76 9.09 -18.70
N VAL A 151 16.66 9.15 -17.71
CA VAL A 151 16.58 8.29 -16.53
C VAL A 151 15.35 8.61 -15.72
N GLY A 152 15.15 9.88 -15.38
CA GLY A 152 13.97 10.33 -14.62
C GLY A 152 12.66 10.02 -15.34
N ALA A 153 12.60 10.28 -16.66
CA ALA A 153 11.45 9.98 -17.49
C ALA A 153 11.13 8.48 -17.57
N PHE A 154 12.15 7.63 -17.72
CA PHE A 154 12.02 6.19 -17.74
C PHE A 154 11.50 5.63 -16.40
N ILE A 155 12.08 6.08 -15.29
CA ILE A 155 11.67 5.69 -13.93
C ILE A 155 10.26 6.19 -13.62
N TYR A 156 9.93 7.43 -14.00
CA TYR A 156 8.57 7.96 -13.85
C TYR A 156 7.55 7.09 -14.60
N ALA A 157 7.84 6.74 -15.86
CA ALA A 157 6.93 5.94 -16.67
C ALA A 157 6.64 4.57 -16.03
N ILE A 158 7.66 3.90 -15.46
CA ILE A 158 7.45 2.63 -14.76
C ILE A 158 6.69 2.86 -13.44
N GLY A 159 7.05 3.89 -12.68
CA GLY A 159 6.38 4.22 -11.43
C GLY A 159 4.90 4.54 -11.64
N SER A 160 4.56 5.33 -12.66
CA SER A 160 3.17 5.64 -12.99
C SER A 160 2.40 4.38 -13.40
N MET A 161 2.97 3.47 -14.23
CA MET A 161 2.34 2.19 -14.55
C MET A 161 2.03 1.35 -13.31
N VAL A 162 2.97 1.27 -12.36
CA VAL A 162 2.75 0.53 -11.11
C VAL A 162 1.64 1.19 -10.29
N VAL A 163 1.63 2.51 -10.14
CA VAL A 163 0.60 3.24 -9.39
C VAL A 163 -0.76 3.13 -10.07
N THR A 164 -0.83 3.31 -11.40
CA THR A 164 -2.07 3.18 -12.19
C THR A 164 -2.66 1.78 -12.07
N ALA A 165 -1.84 0.72 -12.17
CA ALA A 165 -2.29 -0.67 -12.02
C ALA A 165 -2.89 -0.96 -10.64
N HIS A 166 -2.51 -0.19 -9.63
CA HIS A 166 -3.07 -0.23 -8.29
C HIS A 166 -4.18 0.81 -8.06
N GLY A 167 -4.85 1.27 -9.12
CA GLY A 167 -5.96 2.22 -9.03
C GLY A 167 -5.57 3.65 -8.65
N GLY A 168 -4.32 4.05 -8.95
CA GLY A 168 -3.81 5.39 -8.67
C GLY A 168 -3.47 5.64 -7.19
N ARG A 169 -3.31 4.57 -6.40
CA ARG A 169 -3.10 4.65 -4.94
C ARG A 169 -1.82 3.94 -4.52
N THR A 170 -1.26 4.38 -3.40
CA THR A 170 -0.08 3.76 -2.78
C THR A 170 -0.40 3.05 -1.47
N GLN A 171 -1.62 3.24 -0.93
CA GLN A 171 -2.18 2.54 0.24
C GLN A 171 -3.60 2.08 -0.05
N PHE A 172 -3.99 0.91 0.46
CA PHE A 172 -5.25 0.24 0.16
C PHE A 172 -6.03 -0.05 1.44
N TYR A 173 -7.36 0.01 1.35
CA TYR A 173 -8.30 -0.21 2.45
C TYR A 173 -9.44 -1.14 1.99
N LEU A 174 -10.29 -1.57 2.93
CA LEU A 174 -11.40 -2.52 2.74
C LEU A 174 -12.31 -2.26 1.52
N THR A 175 -12.47 -0.99 1.15
CA THR A 175 -13.33 -0.57 0.03
C THR A 175 -12.60 -0.47 -1.31
N ASP A 176 -11.29 -0.64 -1.30
CA ASP A 176 -10.49 -0.48 -2.51
C ASP A 176 -10.48 -1.80 -3.30
N SER A 177 -10.80 -1.71 -4.57
CA SER A 177 -10.68 -2.82 -5.52
C SER A 177 -9.47 -2.59 -6.42
N ILE A 178 -8.60 -3.60 -6.49
CA ILE A 178 -7.50 -3.65 -7.45
C ILE A 178 -7.89 -4.70 -8.49
N ASP A 179 -7.82 -4.34 -9.75
CA ASP A 179 -8.07 -5.26 -10.86
C ASP A 179 -6.82 -6.08 -11.14
N ALA A 180 -6.94 -7.41 -11.05
CA ALA A 180 -5.85 -8.35 -11.30
C ALA A 180 -5.26 -8.18 -12.72
N GLN A 181 -6.13 -7.92 -13.71
CA GLN A 181 -5.69 -7.74 -15.10
C GLN A 181 -4.80 -6.51 -15.27
N PHE A 182 -5.09 -5.40 -14.58
CA PHE A 182 -4.23 -4.21 -14.64
C PHE A 182 -2.87 -4.47 -14.01
N VAL A 183 -2.82 -5.21 -12.90
CA VAL A 183 -1.57 -5.61 -12.26
C VAL A 183 -0.75 -6.52 -13.17
N HIS A 184 -1.39 -7.52 -13.78
CA HIS A 184 -0.75 -8.39 -14.78
C HIS A 184 -0.18 -7.60 -15.96
N ASN A 185 -0.97 -6.69 -16.53
CA ASN A 185 -0.54 -5.85 -17.66
C ASN A 185 0.65 -4.97 -17.28
N ALA A 186 0.68 -4.44 -16.06
CA ALA A 186 1.83 -3.67 -15.57
C ALA A 186 3.10 -4.52 -15.52
N ALA A 187 3.03 -5.78 -15.05
CA ALA A 187 4.15 -6.70 -15.05
C ALA A 187 4.70 -6.90 -16.49
N ARG A 188 3.82 -7.18 -17.46
CA ARG A 188 4.21 -7.36 -18.88
C ARG A 188 4.81 -6.09 -19.48
N ASN A 189 4.28 -4.92 -19.15
CA ASN A 189 4.82 -3.64 -19.59
C ASN A 189 6.22 -3.37 -18.99
N ILE A 190 6.47 -3.78 -17.75
CA ILE A 190 7.80 -3.63 -17.12
C ILE A 190 8.82 -4.59 -17.75
N GLU A 191 8.43 -5.81 -18.11
CA GLU A 191 9.28 -6.70 -18.90
C GLU A 191 9.67 -6.05 -20.24
N LYS A 192 8.70 -5.49 -20.95
CA LYS A 192 8.94 -4.74 -22.18
C LYS A 192 9.85 -3.53 -21.94
N ALA A 193 9.66 -2.80 -20.83
CA ALA A 193 10.53 -1.68 -20.48
C ALA A 193 11.97 -2.12 -20.25
N THR A 194 12.18 -3.27 -19.59
CA THR A 194 13.49 -3.87 -19.35
C THR A 194 14.18 -4.24 -20.65
N TRP A 195 13.43 -4.85 -21.59
CA TRP A 195 13.93 -5.17 -22.92
C TRP A 195 14.30 -3.91 -23.72
N LEU A 196 13.42 -2.90 -23.72
CA LEU A 196 13.68 -1.62 -24.40
C LEU A 196 14.93 -0.92 -23.85
N LEU A 197 15.09 -0.90 -22.52
CA LEU A 197 16.26 -0.34 -21.86
C LEU A 197 17.58 -1.01 -22.33
N ALA A 198 17.55 -2.31 -22.55
CA ALA A 198 18.72 -3.06 -23.00
C ALA A 198 19.00 -2.91 -24.50
N THR A 199 17.98 -2.69 -25.32
CA THR A 199 18.08 -2.79 -26.79
C THR A 199 18.07 -1.45 -27.52
N ARG A 200 17.47 -0.38 -26.93
CA ARG A 200 17.35 0.91 -27.61
C ARG A 200 18.69 1.60 -27.75
N ARG A 201 18.95 2.10 -28.99
CA ARG A 201 20.17 2.74 -29.42
C ARG A 201 19.88 4.12 -30.01
N ASP A 202 20.87 5.00 -29.98
CA ASP A 202 20.87 6.25 -30.75
C ASP A 202 21.22 6.01 -32.23
N ALA A 203 21.24 7.07 -33.02
CA ALA A 203 21.58 7.00 -34.45
C ALA A 203 23.03 6.52 -34.70
N GLN A 204 23.89 6.60 -33.71
CA GLN A 204 25.30 6.18 -33.77
C GLN A 204 25.49 4.72 -33.26
N GLY A 205 24.40 4.05 -32.86
CA GLY A 205 24.43 2.68 -32.35
C GLY A 205 24.78 2.55 -30.86
N ASN A 206 24.95 3.66 -30.12
CA ASN A 206 25.21 3.65 -28.69
C ASN A 206 23.92 3.40 -27.89
N PRO A 207 23.97 2.72 -26.73
CA PRO A 207 22.82 2.59 -25.87
C PRO A 207 22.27 3.96 -25.46
N LEU A 208 20.95 4.16 -25.51
CA LEU A 208 20.32 5.38 -25.02
C LEU A 208 20.54 5.58 -23.52
N LEU A 209 20.62 4.50 -22.76
CA LEU A 209 20.97 4.45 -21.35
C LEU A 209 21.86 3.25 -21.06
N LEU A 210 22.93 3.47 -20.31
CA LEU A 210 23.78 2.40 -19.81
C LEU A 210 23.07 1.70 -18.63
N SER A 211 22.86 0.39 -18.75
CA SER A 211 22.20 -0.44 -17.73
C SER A 211 23.00 -1.72 -17.44
N ASN A 212 22.44 -2.89 -17.73
CA ASN A 212 23.17 -4.14 -17.66
C ASN A 212 24.39 -4.13 -18.60
N GLU A 213 25.44 -4.81 -18.17
CA GLU A 213 26.65 -4.99 -18.97
C GLU A 213 27.05 -6.46 -18.97
N LEU A 214 27.29 -6.98 -20.16
CA LEU A 214 27.87 -8.27 -20.39
C LEU A 214 29.04 -8.05 -21.36
N SER A 215 30.24 -7.94 -20.82
CA SER A 215 31.48 -7.79 -21.59
C SER A 215 32.50 -8.79 -21.10
N GLU A 216 33.60 -8.96 -21.86
CA GLU A 216 34.72 -9.82 -21.43
C GLU A 216 35.32 -9.31 -20.10
N ASN A 217 35.26 -8.01 -19.83
CA ASN A 217 35.86 -7.35 -18.68
C ASN A 217 34.93 -7.19 -17.49
N GLY A 218 33.65 -7.55 -17.62
CA GLY A 218 32.69 -7.36 -16.51
C GLY A 218 31.27 -7.84 -16.81
N ARG A 219 30.61 -8.29 -15.75
CA ARG A 219 29.21 -8.72 -15.79
C ARG A 219 28.43 -7.98 -14.73
N ASN A 220 27.48 -7.16 -15.14
CA ASN A 220 26.56 -6.45 -14.24
C ASN A 220 25.12 -6.73 -14.67
N LEU A 221 24.47 -7.66 -13.99
CA LEU A 221 23.06 -8.01 -14.20
C LEU A 221 22.16 -7.45 -13.10
N SER A 222 22.68 -6.54 -12.27
CA SER A 222 21.96 -6.06 -11.09
C SER A 222 20.69 -5.27 -11.43
N PHE A 223 20.56 -4.73 -12.64
CA PHE A 223 19.33 -4.11 -13.12
C PHE A 223 18.26 -5.17 -13.41
N ALA A 224 18.62 -6.24 -14.13
CA ALA A 224 17.70 -7.35 -14.40
C ALA A 224 17.17 -7.98 -13.11
N VAL A 225 18.01 -8.11 -12.08
CA VAL A 225 17.60 -8.62 -10.76
C VAL A 225 16.54 -7.72 -10.11
N GLU A 226 16.73 -6.40 -10.10
CA GLU A 226 15.74 -5.49 -9.49
C GLU A 226 14.44 -5.43 -10.31
N PHE A 227 14.49 -5.44 -11.63
CA PHE A 227 13.30 -5.54 -12.48
C PHE A 227 12.57 -6.87 -12.25
N GLY A 228 13.29 -7.98 -12.18
CA GLY A 228 12.71 -9.30 -11.89
C GLY A 228 11.96 -9.34 -10.55
N LYS A 229 12.47 -8.66 -9.52
CA LYS A 229 11.77 -8.53 -8.23
C LYS A 229 10.45 -7.77 -8.36
N ILE A 230 10.41 -6.71 -9.16
CA ILE A 230 9.18 -5.92 -9.38
C ILE A 230 8.16 -6.78 -10.14
N VAL A 231 8.58 -7.40 -11.25
CA VAL A 231 7.71 -8.28 -12.06
C VAL A 231 7.15 -9.42 -11.22
N ALA A 232 8.00 -10.14 -10.49
CA ALA A 232 7.57 -11.28 -9.67
C ALA A 232 6.55 -10.89 -8.58
N ARG A 233 6.67 -9.69 -7.97
CA ARG A 233 5.70 -9.22 -6.98
C ARG A 233 4.37 -8.84 -7.62
N LEU A 234 4.39 -8.25 -8.82
CA LEU A 234 3.17 -7.92 -9.56
C LEU A 234 2.46 -9.19 -10.03
N ASP A 235 3.18 -10.17 -10.59
CA ASP A 235 2.60 -11.46 -10.97
C ASP A 235 1.97 -12.16 -9.77
N TYR A 236 2.69 -12.25 -8.66
CA TYR A 236 2.15 -12.85 -7.43
C TYR A 236 0.90 -12.11 -6.91
N LEU A 237 0.89 -10.78 -6.96
CA LEU A 237 -0.29 -10.00 -6.56
C LEU A 237 -1.46 -10.26 -7.49
N SER A 238 -1.24 -10.32 -8.80
CA SER A 238 -2.27 -10.66 -9.79
C SER A 238 -2.90 -12.02 -9.50
N ASP A 239 -2.07 -13.05 -9.26
CA ASP A 239 -2.53 -14.41 -8.93
C ASP A 239 -3.37 -14.43 -7.64
N VAL A 240 -2.94 -13.71 -6.60
CA VAL A 240 -3.68 -13.59 -5.33
C VAL A 240 -5.02 -12.91 -5.51
N LEU A 241 -5.08 -11.86 -6.34
CA LEU A 241 -6.33 -11.15 -6.63
C LEU A 241 -7.30 -12.02 -7.43
N ASP A 242 -6.85 -12.74 -8.45
CA ASP A 242 -7.65 -13.67 -9.24
C ASP A 242 -8.22 -14.79 -8.36
N GLU A 243 -7.41 -15.38 -7.49
CA GLU A 243 -7.84 -16.40 -6.54
C GLU A 243 -8.89 -15.86 -5.57
N ARG A 244 -8.76 -14.62 -5.11
CA ARG A 244 -9.77 -13.96 -4.26
C ARG A 244 -11.13 -13.89 -4.96
N TYR A 245 -11.16 -13.44 -6.22
CA TYR A 245 -12.41 -13.37 -7.01
C TYR A 245 -13.01 -14.75 -7.24
N ARG A 246 -12.18 -15.74 -7.58
CA ARG A 246 -12.63 -17.13 -7.74
C ARG A 246 -13.29 -17.66 -6.48
N ARG A 247 -12.71 -17.45 -5.29
CA ARG A 247 -13.24 -17.89 -3.99
C ARG A 247 -14.56 -17.22 -3.64
N ILE A 248 -14.74 -15.95 -3.95
CA ILE A 248 -16.02 -15.26 -3.76
C ILE A 248 -17.11 -15.96 -4.57
N GLY A 249 -16.84 -16.27 -5.83
CA GLY A 249 -17.77 -16.99 -6.70
C GLY A 249 -18.13 -18.39 -6.16
N VAL A 250 -17.13 -19.15 -5.72
CA VAL A 250 -17.33 -20.50 -5.13
C VAL A 250 -18.16 -20.44 -3.85
N ASN A 251 -17.86 -19.49 -2.95
CA ASN A 251 -18.59 -19.32 -1.70
C ASN A 251 -20.05 -18.92 -1.95
N TYR A 252 -20.31 -18.07 -2.95
CA TYR A 252 -21.66 -17.71 -3.35
C TYR A 252 -22.42 -18.92 -3.89
N ALA A 253 -21.81 -19.73 -4.75
CA ALA A 253 -22.41 -20.96 -5.27
C ALA A 253 -22.73 -21.96 -4.14
N HIS A 254 -21.81 -22.15 -3.18
CA HIS A 254 -22.07 -22.98 -1.99
C HIS A 254 -23.24 -22.45 -1.16
N SER A 255 -23.32 -21.14 -0.94
CA SER A 255 -24.43 -20.54 -0.19
C SER A 255 -25.78 -20.81 -0.84
N LEU A 256 -25.86 -20.73 -2.16
CA LEU A 256 -27.08 -21.07 -2.90
C LEU A 256 -27.44 -22.54 -2.81
N LEU A 257 -26.46 -23.45 -2.83
CA LEU A 257 -26.69 -24.89 -2.65
C LEU A 257 -27.19 -25.19 -1.26
N PHE A 258 -26.62 -24.57 -0.21
CA PHE A 258 -27.09 -24.79 1.17
C PHE A 258 -28.50 -24.28 1.42
N LEU A 259 -28.92 -23.16 0.78
CA LEU A 259 -30.28 -22.64 0.90
C LEU A 259 -31.32 -23.62 0.36
N ASN A 260 -30.99 -24.47 -0.63
CA ASN A 260 -31.90 -25.48 -1.19
C ASN A 260 -32.03 -26.73 -0.30
N PHE A 261 -31.20 -26.92 0.71
CA PHE A 261 -31.21 -28.02 1.64
C PHE A 261 -31.83 -27.71 3.01
N LEU A 262 -32.30 -26.47 3.23
CA LEU A 262 -33.04 -26.18 4.47
C LEU A 262 -34.42 -26.82 4.39
N PRO A 263 -34.79 -27.69 5.35
CA PRO A 263 -36.14 -28.27 5.41
C PRO A 263 -37.14 -27.14 5.63
N VAL A 264 -38.08 -26.98 4.69
CA VAL A 264 -39.24 -26.12 4.85
C VAL A 264 -40.12 -26.80 5.86
N GLN A 265 -40.25 -26.26 7.09
CA GLN A 265 -41.23 -26.69 8.10
C GLN A 265 -42.55 -25.98 7.85
#